data_6afa4b431c14e8330de8ffd18f5b845b
#
_entry.id   6afa4b431c14e8330de8ffd18f5b845b
#
_cell.length_a   1.000
_cell.length_b   1.000
_cell.length_c   1.000
_cell.angle_alpha   90.00
_cell.angle_beta   90.00
_cell.angle_gamma   90.00
#
_symmetry.space_group_name_H-M   'P 1'
#
loop_
_entity.id
_entity.type
_entity.pdbx_description
1 polymer ?
#
loop_
_entity_poly.entity_id
_entity_poly.type
_entity_poly.pdbx_seq_one_letter_code
_entity_poly.pdbx_strand_id
1 'polypeptide(L)'
;MTRTFHPVACADDRLAATLDSAPGSTALLIVSGGNEIRSGAHAGMARLASRIADQGFPVLRYDRRGIGESTGRNHGFLSSAADIAAAAAFLRKEQQVRKIVAFGNCDAATALALFGPDA
;
A
#
# COMPACT_ATOMS: atom_id res chain seq x y z
N MET A 1 7.81 15.36 -6.41
CA MET A 1 7.09 14.08 -6.26
C MET A 1 6.82 13.50 -7.64
N THR A 2 7.07 12.22 -7.85
CA THR A 2 6.76 11.51 -9.09
C THR A 2 5.84 10.35 -8.76
N ARG A 3 4.75 10.23 -9.48
CA ARG A 3 3.78 9.15 -9.30
C ARG A 3 4.00 8.09 -10.38
N THR A 4 4.26 6.85 -9.96
CA THR A 4 4.51 5.74 -10.87
C THR A 4 3.67 4.53 -10.48
N PHE A 5 3.29 3.75 -11.48
CA PHE A 5 2.56 2.50 -11.29
C PHE A 5 3.54 1.33 -11.26
N HIS A 6 3.30 0.39 -10.36
CA HIS A 6 4.15 -0.79 -10.21
C HIS A 6 3.32 -2.06 -9.98
N PRO A 7 3.53 -3.12 -10.78
CA PRO A 7 3.03 -4.43 -10.44
C PRO A 7 3.95 -5.05 -9.39
N VAL A 8 3.41 -5.42 -8.23
CA VAL A 8 4.19 -5.98 -7.11
C VAL A 8 3.87 -7.46 -6.98
N ALA A 9 4.89 -8.30 -7.06
CA ALA A 9 4.71 -9.74 -6.92
C ALA A 9 4.24 -10.09 -5.50
N CYS A 10 3.21 -10.95 -5.41
CA CYS A 10 2.65 -11.43 -4.16
C CYS A 10 2.22 -12.88 -4.38
N ALA A 11 3.01 -13.84 -3.89
CA ALA A 11 2.84 -15.26 -4.20
C ALA A 11 2.79 -15.45 -5.73
N ASP A 12 1.75 -16.08 -6.27
CA ASP A 12 1.58 -16.25 -7.72
C ASP A 12 0.81 -15.10 -8.37
N ASP A 13 0.49 -14.06 -7.61
CA ASP A 13 -0.34 -12.95 -8.05
C ASP A 13 0.47 -11.66 -8.14
N ARG A 14 -0.19 -10.60 -8.58
CA ARG A 14 0.38 -9.27 -8.65
C ARG A 14 -0.56 -8.26 -8.03
N LEU A 15 0.01 -7.40 -7.20
CA LEU A 15 -0.70 -6.25 -6.65
C LEU A 15 -0.50 -5.07 -7.58
N ALA A 16 -1.56 -4.38 -7.93
CA ALA A 16 -1.46 -3.09 -8.61
C ALA A 16 -1.16 -2.03 -7.57
N ALA A 17 -0.02 -1.40 -7.67
CA ALA A 17 0.44 -0.40 -6.70
C ALA A 17 0.80 0.91 -7.38
N THR A 18 0.63 2.00 -6.65
CA THR A 18 1.02 3.34 -7.08
C THR A 18 1.94 3.93 -6.03
N LEU A 19 3.12 4.34 -6.47
CA LEU A 19 4.12 4.96 -5.63
C LEU A 19 4.20 6.45 -5.91
N ASP A 20 4.01 7.26 -4.89
CA ASP A 20 4.33 8.68 -4.91
C ASP A 20 5.70 8.81 -4.27
N SER A 21 6.73 9.07 -5.09
CA SER A 21 8.11 9.10 -4.63
C SER A 21 8.43 10.39 -3.88
N ALA A 22 9.37 10.28 -2.96
CA ALA A 22 9.89 11.43 -2.22
C ALA A 22 11.25 11.05 -1.63
N PRO A 23 12.08 12.02 -1.21
CA PRO A 23 13.45 11.72 -0.79
C PRO A 23 13.62 11.17 0.62
N GLY A 24 12.58 11.19 1.45
CA GLY A 24 12.69 10.79 2.85
C GLY A 24 12.93 9.31 3.06
N SER A 25 13.44 8.96 4.24
CA SER A 25 13.70 7.57 4.64
C SER A 25 12.56 6.94 5.43
N THR A 26 11.53 7.71 5.75
CA THR A 26 10.29 7.22 6.37
C THR A 26 9.19 7.27 5.32
N ALA A 27 8.52 6.15 5.10
CA ALA A 27 7.47 6.04 4.10
C ALA A 27 6.13 5.69 4.73
N LEU A 28 5.05 6.05 4.04
CA LEU A 28 3.69 5.68 4.41
C LEU A 28 3.21 4.56 3.48
N LEU A 29 2.68 3.50 4.07
CA LEU A 29 1.99 2.44 3.34
C LEU A 29 0.50 2.56 3.64
N ILE A 30 -0.30 2.81 2.60
CA ILE A 30 -1.75 2.89 2.74
C ILE A 30 -2.36 1.56 2.32
N VAL A 31 -3.09 0.94 3.26
CA VAL A 31 -3.76 -0.33 3.06
C VAL A 31 -5.26 -0.06 2.92
N SER A 32 -5.82 -0.38 1.75
CA SER A 32 -7.25 -0.20 1.51
C SER A 32 -8.07 -1.25 2.24
N GLY A 33 -9.22 -0.85 2.76
CA GLY A 33 -10.15 -1.75 3.44
C GLY A 33 -11.32 -2.16 2.56
N GLY A 34 -12.00 -3.23 2.94
CA GLY A 34 -13.18 -3.73 2.23
C GLY A 34 -12.89 -4.01 0.77
N ASN A 35 -13.75 -3.48 -0.09
CA ASN A 35 -13.58 -3.58 -1.54
C ASN A 35 -13.04 -2.27 -2.15
N GLU A 36 -12.47 -1.41 -1.35
CA GLU A 36 -11.92 -0.16 -1.84
C GLU A 36 -10.69 -0.38 -2.72
N ILE A 37 -10.59 0.41 -3.79
CA ILE A 37 -9.39 0.46 -4.62
C ILE A 37 -8.41 1.48 -4.03
N ARG A 38 -7.16 1.44 -4.50
CA ARG A 38 -6.07 2.24 -3.93
C ARG A 38 -6.25 3.76 -4.05
N SER A 39 -7.09 4.23 -4.96
CA SER A 39 -7.37 5.66 -5.07
C SER A 39 -8.29 6.17 -3.95
N GLY A 40 -9.04 5.27 -3.32
CA GLY A 40 -10.01 5.61 -2.29
C GLY A 40 -11.27 6.25 -2.82
N ALA A 41 -12.24 6.47 -1.94
CA ALA A 41 -13.49 7.15 -2.30
C ALA A 41 -13.18 8.56 -2.79
N HIS A 42 -13.76 8.93 -3.93
CA HIS A 42 -13.55 10.25 -4.55
C HIS A 42 -12.07 10.58 -4.75
N ALA A 43 -11.25 9.58 -5.01
CA ALA A 43 -9.78 9.70 -5.12
C ALA A 43 -9.13 10.29 -3.86
N GLY A 44 -9.74 10.12 -2.69
CA GLY A 44 -9.26 10.70 -1.43
C GLY A 44 -7.89 10.20 -1.02
N MET A 45 -7.62 8.90 -1.17
CA MET A 45 -6.31 8.33 -0.83
C MET A 45 -5.24 8.79 -1.82
N ALA A 46 -5.59 8.96 -3.09
CA ALA A 46 -4.66 9.49 -4.08
C ALA A 46 -4.26 10.93 -3.74
N ARG A 47 -5.21 11.76 -3.31
CA ARG A 47 -4.91 13.14 -2.91
C ARG A 47 -4.10 13.19 -1.62
N LEU A 48 -4.43 12.36 -0.65
CA LEU A 48 -3.68 12.28 0.60
C LEU A 48 -2.23 11.87 0.32
N ALA A 49 -2.02 10.86 -0.51
CA ALA A 49 -0.69 10.40 -0.87
C ALA A 49 0.14 11.51 -1.52
N SER A 50 -0.46 12.26 -2.43
CA SER A 50 0.22 13.40 -3.08
C SER A 50 0.68 14.44 -2.06
N ARG A 51 -0.18 14.80 -1.11
CA ARG A 51 0.14 15.79 -0.08
C ARG A 51 1.25 15.32 0.84
N ILE A 52 1.23 14.06 1.23
CA ILE A 52 2.25 13.49 2.11
C ILE A 52 3.59 13.41 1.37
N ALA A 53 3.58 12.99 0.10
CA ALA A 53 4.80 12.93 -0.70
C ALA A 53 5.41 14.32 -0.88
N ASP A 54 4.58 15.35 -1.03
CA ASP A 54 5.07 16.73 -1.13
C ASP A 54 5.73 17.21 0.16
N GLN A 55 5.46 16.55 1.29
CA GLN A 55 6.15 16.82 2.56
C GLN A 55 7.45 16.04 2.71
N GLY A 56 7.82 15.23 1.73
CA GLY A 56 9.07 14.50 1.72
C GLY A 56 8.98 13.02 2.12
N PHE A 57 7.77 12.47 2.27
CA PHE A 57 7.56 11.08 2.68
C PHE A 57 7.04 10.26 1.49
N PRO A 58 7.79 9.25 1.01
CA PRO A 58 7.25 8.37 -0.03
C PRO A 58 5.98 7.68 0.43
N VAL A 59 5.02 7.50 -0.48
CA VAL A 59 3.73 6.87 -0.17
C VAL A 59 3.45 5.78 -1.18
N LEU A 60 3.21 4.56 -0.71
CA LEU A 60 2.76 3.44 -1.53
C LEU A 60 1.31 3.12 -1.19
N ARG A 61 0.50 2.99 -2.23
CA ARG A 61 -0.88 2.52 -2.17
C ARG A 61 -0.99 1.30 -3.07
N TYR A 62 -1.85 0.35 -2.73
CA TYR A 62 -2.05 -0.82 -3.58
C TYR A 62 -3.47 -1.33 -3.47
N ASP A 63 -3.90 -2.03 -4.53
CA ASP A 63 -5.14 -2.79 -4.53
C ASP A 63 -4.85 -4.18 -3.97
N ARG A 64 -5.67 -4.65 -3.03
CA ARG A 64 -5.54 -6.00 -2.48
C ARG A 64 -5.80 -7.03 -3.58
N ARG A 65 -5.30 -8.25 -3.39
CA ARG A 65 -5.56 -9.34 -4.35
C ARG A 65 -7.06 -9.49 -4.57
N GLY A 66 -7.47 -9.59 -5.85
CA GLY A 66 -8.86 -9.70 -6.24
C GLY A 66 -9.63 -8.40 -6.24
N ILE A 67 -8.98 -7.26 -5.94
CA ILE A 67 -9.61 -5.94 -5.92
C ILE A 67 -8.95 -5.07 -6.99
N GLY A 68 -9.74 -4.23 -7.62
CA GLY A 68 -9.25 -3.26 -8.61
C GLY A 68 -8.47 -3.94 -9.73
N GLU A 69 -7.22 -3.51 -9.91
CA GLU A 69 -6.34 -4.01 -10.97
C GLU A 69 -5.43 -5.16 -10.51
N SER A 70 -5.49 -5.56 -9.25
CA SER A 70 -4.71 -6.68 -8.74
C SER A 70 -5.32 -8.02 -9.17
N THR A 71 -4.47 -9.03 -9.34
CA THR A 71 -4.91 -10.39 -9.67
C THR A 71 -5.24 -11.17 -8.39
N GLY A 72 -5.69 -12.42 -8.54
CA GLY A 72 -5.96 -13.29 -7.41
C GLY A 72 -7.37 -13.17 -6.87
N ARG A 73 -7.56 -13.65 -5.65
CA ARG A 73 -8.85 -13.66 -4.98
C ARG A 73 -8.80 -12.81 -3.71
N ASN A 74 -9.90 -12.09 -3.47
CA ASN A 74 -10.09 -11.38 -2.22
C ASN A 74 -10.67 -12.31 -1.17
N HIS A 75 -9.91 -12.54 -0.11
CA HIS A 75 -10.36 -13.32 1.06
C HIS A 75 -10.57 -12.42 2.28
N GLY A 76 -10.81 -11.14 2.06
CA GLY A 76 -10.94 -10.16 3.12
C GLY A 76 -9.63 -9.93 3.84
N PHE A 77 -9.69 -9.53 5.11
CA PHE A 77 -8.48 -9.25 5.88
C PHE A 77 -7.64 -10.51 6.16
N LEU A 78 -8.22 -11.70 6.04
CA LEU A 78 -7.51 -12.94 6.33
C LEU A 78 -6.37 -13.23 5.35
N SER A 79 -6.45 -12.72 4.12
CA SER A 79 -5.38 -12.88 3.12
C SER A 79 -4.41 -11.70 3.10
N SER A 80 -4.62 -10.72 3.95
CA SER A 80 -3.89 -9.45 3.89
C SER A 80 -2.43 -9.56 4.31
N ALA A 81 -2.07 -10.58 5.10
CA ALA A 81 -0.69 -10.71 5.59
C ALA A 81 0.32 -10.76 4.44
N ALA A 82 0.06 -11.59 3.42
CA ALA A 82 0.95 -11.68 2.27
C ALA A 82 0.97 -10.40 1.45
N ASP A 83 -0.18 -9.76 1.29
CA ASP A 83 -0.30 -8.50 0.54
C ASP A 83 0.50 -7.39 1.23
N ILE A 84 0.32 -7.24 2.54
CA ILE A 84 1.03 -6.22 3.33
C ILE A 84 2.54 -6.48 3.27
N ALA A 85 2.96 -7.73 3.45
CA ALA A 85 4.38 -8.08 3.43
C ALA A 85 5.01 -7.79 2.06
N ALA A 86 4.31 -8.14 0.98
CA ALA A 86 4.80 -7.89 -0.39
C ALA A 86 4.93 -6.39 -0.66
N ALA A 87 3.92 -5.62 -0.28
CA ALA A 87 3.92 -4.16 -0.47
C ALA A 87 5.02 -3.50 0.35
N ALA A 88 5.21 -3.90 1.60
CA ALA A 88 6.25 -3.35 2.46
C ALA A 88 7.65 -3.68 1.93
N ALA A 89 7.88 -4.91 1.49
CA ALA A 89 9.16 -5.31 0.92
C ALA A 89 9.48 -4.53 -0.36
N PHE A 90 8.50 -4.35 -1.23
CA PHE A 90 8.66 -3.54 -2.43
C PHE A 90 9.06 -2.09 -2.08
N LEU A 91 8.37 -1.50 -1.13
CA LEU A 91 8.58 -0.10 -0.73
C LEU A 91 10.00 0.08 -0.16
N ARG A 92 10.46 -0.85 0.69
CA ARG A 92 11.82 -0.80 1.24
C ARG A 92 12.87 -0.87 0.15
N LYS A 93 12.68 -1.73 -0.83
CA LYS A 93 13.64 -1.91 -1.92
C LYS A 93 13.63 -0.73 -2.87
N GLU A 94 12.44 -0.28 -3.29
CA GLU A 94 12.29 0.75 -4.31
C GLU A 94 12.74 2.12 -3.81
N GLN A 95 12.44 2.46 -2.56
CA GLN A 95 12.72 3.77 -1.98
C GLN A 95 13.85 3.73 -0.94
N GLN A 96 14.37 2.55 -0.63
CA GLN A 96 15.44 2.39 0.36
C GLN A 96 15.09 3.04 1.70
N VAL A 97 13.83 2.90 2.10
CA VAL A 97 13.36 3.51 3.36
C VAL A 97 13.80 2.68 4.56
N ARG A 98 13.97 3.36 5.70
CA ARG A 98 14.33 2.74 6.96
C ARG A 98 13.10 2.41 7.80
N LYS A 99 12.04 3.21 7.68
CA LYS A 99 10.86 3.08 8.51
C LYS A 99 9.61 3.15 7.65
N ILE A 100 8.66 2.28 7.91
CA ILE A 100 7.36 2.28 7.27
C ILE A 100 6.30 2.52 8.33
N VAL A 101 5.48 3.55 8.11
CA VAL A 101 4.26 3.79 8.88
C VAL A 101 3.10 3.28 8.03
N ALA A 102 2.25 2.44 8.59
CA ALA A 102 1.12 1.88 7.87
C ALA A 102 -0.18 2.51 8.37
N PHE A 103 -1.07 2.77 7.42
CA PHE A 103 -2.39 3.35 7.69
C PHE A 103 -3.46 2.52 6.99
N GLY A 104 -4.55 2.25 7.71
CA GLY A 104 -5.73 1.58 7.15
C GLY A 104 -6.94 1.81 8.03
N ASN A 105 -8.13 1.65 7.44
CA ASN A 105 -9.39 1.74 8.17
C ASN A 105 -10.22 0.47 7.91
N CYS A 106 -11.37 0.32 8.59
CA CYS A 106 -12.23 -0.85 8.48
C CYS A 106 -11.44 -2.14 8.71
N ASP A 107 -11.61 -3.15 7.84
CA ASP A 107 -10.88 -4.41 7.97
C ASP A 107 -9.39 -4.26 7.70
N ALA A 108 -8.96 -3.19 7.03
CA ALA A 108 -7.54 -2.89 6.87
C ALA A 108 -6.90 -2.57 8.21
N ALA A 109 -7.59 -1.84 9.09
CA ALA A 109 -7.09 -1.60 10.44
C ALA A 109 -6.93 -2.91 11.22
N THR A 110 -7.87 -3.83 11.10
CA THR A 110 -7.77 -5.15 11.71
C THR A 110 -6.59 -5.93 11.15
N ALA A 111 -6.42 -5.92 9.82
CA ALA A 111 -5.31 -6.60 9.17
C ALA A 111 -3.96 -6.05 9.64
N LEU A 112 -3.84 -4.75 9.75
CA LEU A 112 -2.60 -4.12 10.23
C LEU A 112 -2.31 -4.46 11.69
N ALA A 113 -3.34 -4.55 12.53
CA ALA A 113 -3.17 -4.93 13.91
C ALA A 113 -2.68 -6.38 14.07
N LEU A 114 -3.12 -7.28 13.18
CA LEU A 114 -2.78 -8.70 13.22
C LEU A 114 -1.50 -9.03 12.44
N PHE A 115 -1.28 -8.38 11.30
CA PHE A 115 -0.28 -8.76 10.31
C PHE A 115 0.63 -7.61 9.89
N GLY A 116 0.57 -6.48 10.55
CA GLY A 116 1.31 -5.30 10.15
C GLY A 116 2.81 -5.54 10.07
N PRO A 117 3.52 -4.81 9.22
CA PRO A 117 4.97 -4.95 9.15
C PRO A 117 5.63 -4.47 10.44
N ASP A 118 6.73 -5.10 10.81
CA ASP A 118 7.54 -4.63 11.92
C ASP A 118 8.11 -3.24 11.58
N ALA A 119 8.06 -2.36 12.55
CA ALA A 119 8.51 -0.99 12.39
C ALA A 119 10.02 -0.90 12.16
#